data_f20dde034655ee5007a38ad1b3178bad
#
_entry.id   f20dde034655ee5007a38ad1b3178bad
#
_cell.length_a   1.000
_cell.length_b   1.000
_cell.length_c   1.000
_cell.angle_alpha   90.00
_cell.angle_beta   90.00
_cell.angle_gamma   90.00
#
_symmetry.space_group_name_H-M   'P 1'
#
loop_
_entity.id
_entity.type
_entity.pdbx_description
1 polymer ?
#
loop_
_entity_poly.entity_id
_entity_poly.type
_entity_poly.pdbx_seq_one_letter_code
_entity_poly.pdbx_strand_id
1 'polypeptide(L)'
;MGFIGLVADAATTIQQETDEITRFFSIAHVKQLLNDLGNWSVSLIGKIVIAVLIWFIGKKIIRVLDKLVKKMLDRSTLDKGVVNFVVSVLKFVMYAILIMIVVDKLGFQTTSLLTLFGSAALAIGMSLQGSLSNFAGGILILIFKPFKGGDYIIVGTNEGTVKSIEILYTRLVTIDNKVVMLPNGSLSNSSIVNVGAENTRRIDIQIGIGYSSDIPKAKKLLEQVINSEKGILKDKDILVVVKSLDESCVTLETR
;
A
#
# COMPACT_ATOMS: atom_id res chain seq x y z
N MET A 1 -69.03 -15.26 -49.49
CA MET A 1 -68.94 -15.21 -48.00
C MET A 1 -67.70 -14.47 -47.48
N GLY A 2 -66.69 -14.18 -48.27
CA GLY A 2 -65.42 -13.52 -47.83
C GLY A 2 -65.50 -12.00 -47.57
N PHE A 3 -66.36 -11.28 -48.28
CA PHE A 3 -66.39 -9.82 -48.20
C PHE A 3 -67.07 -9.27 -46.93
N ILE A 4 -68.08 -9.97 -46.45
CA ILE A 4 -68.80 -9.58 -45.18
C ILE A 4 -67.91 -9.80 -43.94
N GLY A 5 -67.06 -10.82 -43.97
CA GLY A 5 -66.07 -11.07 -42.92
C GLY A 5 -64.99 -9.97 -42.81
N LEU A 6 -64.50 -9.52 -43.95
CA LEU A 6 -63.47 -8.47 -44.02
C LEU A 6 -63.99 -7.09 -43.56
N VAL A 7 -65.25 -6.79 -43.85
CA VAL A 7 -65.90 -5.56 -43.38
C VAL A 7 -66.21 -5.62 -41.87
N ALA A 8 -66.55 -6.82 -41.33
CA ALA A 8 -66.74 -6.99 -39.90
C ALA A 8 -65.44 -6.87 -39.11
N ASP A 9 -64.32 -7.44 -39.61
CA ASP A 9 -63.02 -7.28 -38.99
C ASP A 9 -62.50 -5.83 -39.04
N ALA A 10 -62.70 -5.13 -40.13
CA ALA A 10 -62.36 -3.71 -40.22
C ALA A 10 -63.19 -2.85 -39.25
N ALA A 11 -64.47 -3.14 -39.14
CA ALA A 11 -65.35 -2.42 -38.19
C ALA A 11 -64.95 -2.68 -36.72
N THR A 12 -64.55 -3.91 -36.38
CA THR A 12 -64.09 -4.22 -35.01
C THR A 12 -62.74 -3.55 -34.69
N THR A 13 -61.84 -3.46 -35.67
CA THR A 13 -60.56 -2.77 -35.50
C THR A 13 -60.74 -1.26 -35.31
N ILE A 14 -61.62 -0.62 -36.12
CA ILE A 14 -61.95 0.81 -35.97
C ILE A 14 -62.66 1.09 -34.61
N GLN A 15 -63.52 0.18 -34.17
CA GLN A 15 -64.15 0.30 -32.87
C GLN A 15 -63.17 0.21 -31.73
N GLN A 16 -62.21 -0.72 -31.80
CA GLN A 16 -61.11 -0.83 -30.81
C GLN A 16 -60.24 0.40 -30.77
N GLU A 17 -59.84 0.94 -31.92
CA GLU A 17 -59.05 2.19 -31.95
C GLU A 17 -59.82 3.38 -31.42
N THR A 18 -61.14 3.51 -31.71
CA THR A 18 -61.98 4.58 -31.18
C THR A 18 -62.19 4.44 -29.67
N ASP A 19 -62.34 3.26 -29.16
CA ASP A 19 -62.44 3.00 -27.72
C ASP A 19 -61.11 3.27 -26.96
N GLU A 20 -59.98 2.96 -27.56
CA GLU A 20 -58.67 3.35 -27.00
C GLU A 20 -58.46 4.85 -26.96
N ILE A 21 -58.82 5.56 -28.03
CA ILE A 21 -58.77 7.04 -28.11
C ILE A 21 -59.70 7.66 -27.07
N THR A 22 -60.96 7.14 -26.92
CA THR A 22 -61.92 7.66 -25.98
C THR A 22 -61.50 7.37 -24.53
N ARG A 23 -60.86 6.24 -24.23
CA ARG A 23 -60.24 5.96 -22.96
C ARG A 23 -59.11 6.91 -22.65
N PHE A 24 -58.27 7.20 -23.61
CA PHE A 24 -57.13 8.13 -23.45
C PHE A 24 -57.57 9.55 -23.10
N PHE A 25 -58.69 10.02 -23.70
CA PHE A 25 -59.30 11.32 -23.40
C PHE A 25 -60.38 11.30 -22.34
N SER A 26 -60.58 10.15 -21.65
CA SER A 26 -61.53 10.12 -20.53
C SER A 26 -61.07 11.03 -19.41
N ILE A 27 -62.01 11.78 -18.78
CA ILE A 27 -61.74 12.67 -17.67
C ILE A 27 -61.04 11.93 -16.52
N ALA A 28 -61.32 10.62 -16.34
CA ALA A 28 -60.69 9.77 -15.34
C ALA A 28 -59.20 9.58 -15.65
N HIS A 29 -58.82 9.34 -16.93
CA HIS A 29 -57.43 9.13 -17.31
C HIS A 29 -56.60 10.43 -17.23
N VAL A 30 -57.20 11.55 -17.65
CA VAL A 30 -56.57 12.86 -17.50
C VAL A 30 -56.34 13.21 -16.03
N LYS A 31 -57.33 12.90 -15.14
CA LYS A 31 -57.22 13.13 -13.70
C LYS A 31 -56.16 12.24 -13.08
N GLN A 32 -56.03 11.00 -13.54
CA GLN A 32 -54.98 10.07 -13.09
C GLN A 32 -53.58 10.56 -13.50
N LEU A 33 -53.42 11.00 -14.77
CA LEU A 33 -52.16 11.59 -15.24
C LEU A 33 -51.76 12.85 -14.47
N LEU A 34 -52.74 13.72 -14.17
CA LEU A 34 -52.49 14.92 -13.37
C LEU A 34 -52.09 14.59 -11.92
N ASN A 35 -52.72 13.58 -11.33
CA ASN A 35 -52.33 13.11 -9.99
C ASN A 35 -50.91 12.46 -9.99
N ASP A 36 -50.61 11.66 -11.01
CA ASP A 36 -49.29 11.02 -11.16
C ASP A 36 -48.19 12.06 -11.38
N LEU A 37 -48.45 13.06 -12.21
CA LEU A 37 -47.58 14.23 -12.40
C LEU A 37 -47.39 15.03 -11.11
N GLY A 38 -48.47 15.22 -10.35
CA GLY A 38 -48.45 15.89 -9.04
C GLY A 38 -47.58 15.13 -8.04
N ASN A 39 -47.80 13.83 -7.90
CA ASN A 39 -47.03 12.97 -7.00
C ASN A 39 -45.54 12.87 -7.43
N TRP A 40 -45.28 12.76 -8.73
CA TRP A 40 -43.95 12.77 -9.26
C TRP A 40 -43.23 14.10 -8.99
N SER A 41 -43.90 15.24 -9.18
CA SER A 41 -43.35 16.57 -8.90
C SER A 41 -43.02 16.76 -7.41
N VAL A 42 -43.88 16.32 -6.50
CA VAL A 42 -43.63 16.38 -5.06
C VAL A 42 -42.46 15.51 -4.67
N SER A 43 -42.38 14.30 -5.25
CA SER A 43 -41.22 13.38 -5.03
C SER A 43 -39.90 13.99 -5.54
N LEU A 44 -39.92 14.64 -6.69
CA LEU A 44 -38.73 15.32 -7.24
C LEU A 44 -38.28 16.49 -6.37
N ILE A 45 -39.21 17.32 -5.91
CA ILE A 45 -38.90 18.45 -5.02
C ILE A 45 -38.23 17.92 -3.74
N GLY A 46 -38.76 16.85 -3.14
CA GLY A 46 -38.17 16.21 -1.96
C GLY A 46 -36.73 15.73 -2.22
N LYS A 47 -36.47 15.06 -3.36
CA LYS A 47 -35.15 14.61 -3.75
C LYS A 47 -34.17 15.76 -3.96
N ILE A 48 -34.62 16.85 -4.60
CA ILE A 48 -33.80 18.04 -4.83
C ILE A 48 -33.43 18.70 -3.50
N VAL A 49 -34.38 18.86 -2.59
CA VAL A 49 -34.12 19.45 -1.27
C VAL A 49 -33.09 18.65 -0.50
N ILE A 50 -33.24 17.31 -0.49
CA ILE A 50 -32.26 16.41 0.16
C ILE A 50 -30.90 16.52 -0.51
N ALA A 51 -30.83 16.52 -1.83
CA ALA A 51 -29.60 16.64 -2.59
C ALA A 51 -28.85 17.95 -2.30
N VAL A 52 -29.60 19.07 -2.22
CA VAL A 52 -29.06 20.39 -1.87
C VAL A 52 -28.55 20.41 -0.42
N LEU A 53 -29.28 19.84 0.52
CA LEU A 53 -28.81 19.71 1.92
C LEU A 53 -27.51 18.90 2.01
N ILE A 54 -27.46 17.74 1.34
CA ILE A 54 -26.25 16.89 1.28
C ILE A 54 -25.07 17.66 0.68
N TRP A 55 -25.31 18.42 -0.40
CA TRP A 55 -24.28 19.23 -1.03
C TRP A 55 -23.71 20.29 -0.08
N PHE A 56 -24.55 21.06 0.61
CA PHE A 56 -24.09 22.10 1.53
C PHE A 56 -23.37 21.52 2.75
N ILE A 57 -23.91 20.44 3.34
CA ILE A 57 -23.29 19.74 4.46
C ILE A 57 -21.96 19.12 4.02
N GLY A 58 -21.94 18.39 2.91
CA GLY A 58 -20.74 17.76 2.37
C GLY A 58 -19.64 18.78 2.04
N LYS A 59 -19.99 19.89 1.39
CA LYS A 59 -19.05 20.99 1.12
C LYS A 59 -18.49 21.60 2.42
N LYS A 60 -19.27 21.67 3.49
CA LYS A 60 -18.80 22.17 4.80
C LYS A 60 -17.82 21.17 5.42
N ILE A 61 -18.13 19.87 5.37
CA ILE A 61 -17.26 18.79 5.85
C ILE A 61 -15.92 18.78 5.09
N ILE A 62 -15.97 18.81 3.75
CA ILE A 62 -14.77 18.85 2.91
C ILE A 62 -13.89 20.04 3.26
N ARG A 63 -14.47 21.21 3.48
CA ARG A 63 -13.73 22.43 3.85
C ARG A 63 -13.06 22.30 5.22
N VAL A 64 -13.70 21.64 6.18
CA VAL A 64 -13.12 21.39 7.52
C VAL A 64 -11.96 20.40 7.40
N LEU A 65 -12.17 19.30 6.68
CA LEU A 65 -11.12 18.29 6.44
C LEU A 65 -9.92 18.88 5.69
N ASP A 66 -10.16 19.67 4.64
CA ASP A 66 -9.12 20.38 3.87
C ASP A 66 -8.23 21.25 4.80
N LYS A 67 -8.86 22.04 5.69
CA LYS A 67 -8.15 22.85 6.67
C LYS A 67 -7.35 22.03 7.68
N LEU A 68 -7.92 20.93 8.16
CA LEU A 68 -7.25 20.05 9.12
C LEU A 68 -6.03 19.37 8.49
N VAL A 69 -6.22 18.77 7.31
CA VAL A 69 -5.12 18.09 6.58
C VAL A 69 -4.02 19.10 6.24
N LYS A 70 -4.38 20.27 5.71
CA LYS A 70 -3.40 21.31 5.40
C LYS A 70 -2.63 21.76 6.65
N LYS A 71 -3.32 22.00 7.77
CA LYS A 71 -2.68 22.38 9.03
C LYS A 71 -1.74 21.31 9.58
N MET A 72 -2.08 20.01 9.40
CA MET A 72 -1.22 18.90 9.81
C MET A 72 0.04 18.81 8.93
N LEU A 73 -0.14 18.94 7.61
CA LEU A 73 0.95 18.86 6.64
C LEU A 73 1.87 20.08 6.68
N ASP A 74 1.35 21.28 6.91
CA ASP A 74 2.14 22.51 7.05
C ASP A 74 3.09 22.49 8.28
N ARG A 75 2.83 21.58 9.25
CA ARG A 75 3.72 21.35 10.40
C ARG A 75 4.83 20.34 10.13
N SER A 76 4.77 19.65 9.02
CA SER A 76 5.81 18.69 8.60
C SER A 76 6.94 19.42 7.86
N THR A 77 8.07 18.74 7.71
CA THR A 77 9.23 19.23 6.94
C THR A 77 9.06 19.01 5.42
N LEU A 78 7.84 18.69 4.96
CA LEU A 78 7.56 18.43 3.56
C LEU A 78 7.61 19.71 2.72
N ASP A 79 8.05 19.55 1.48
CA ASP A 79 8.00 20.63 0.49
C ASP A 79 6.55 21.11 0.28
N LYS A 80 6.37 22.42 0.17
CA LYS A 80 5.04 23.03 -0.05
C LYS A 80 4.35 22.53 -1.31
N GLY A 81 5.10 22.16 -2.36
CA GLY A 81 4.58 21.59 -3.57
C GLY A 81 3.92 20.23 -3.32
N VAL A 82 4.58 19.36 -2.53
CA VAL A 82 4.05 18.06 -2.13
C VAL A 82 2.79 18.21 -1.29
N VAL A 83 2.81 19.12 -0.31
CA VAL A 83 1.63 19.40 0.54
C VAL A 83 0.44 19.83 -0.31
N ASN A 84 0.62 20.79 -1.21
CA ASN A 84 -0.44 21.29 -2.07
C ASN A 84 -0.98 20.19 -3.03
N PHE A 85 -0.10 19.35 -3.55
CA PHE A 85 -0.48 18.22 -4.41
C PHE A 85 -1.37 17.23 -3.65
N VAL A 86 -0.92 16.76 -2.47
CA VAL A 86 -1.68 15.80 -1.63
C VAL A 86 -3.04 16.37 -1.26
N VAL A 87 -3.10 17.62 -0.81
CA VAL A 87 -4.35 18.31 -0.45
C VAL A 87 -5.29 18.40 -1.66
N SER A 88 -4.76 18.71 -2.86
CA SER A 88 -5.56 18.82 -4.09
C SER A 88 -6.14 17.47 -4.52
N VAL A 89 -5.34 16.40 -4.48
CA VAL A 89 -5.79 15.04 -4.79
C VAL A 89 -6.88 14.59 -3.82
N LEU A 90 -6.67 14.78 -2.52
CA LEU A 90 -7.65 14.41 -1.50
C LEU A 90 -8.97 15.16 -1.67
N LYS A 91 -8.88 16.46 -1.95
CA LYS A 91 -10.03 17.32 -2.22
C LYS A 91 -10.79 16.88 -3.47
N PHE A 92 -10.08 16.53 -4.55
CA PHE A 92 -10.69 15.99 -5.76
C PHE A 92 -11.48 14.71 -5.47
N VAL A 93 -10.89 13.75 -4.75
CA VAL A 93 -11.56 12.49 -4.38
C VAL A 93 -12.80 12.75 -3.52
N MET A 94 -12.69 13.62 -2.50
CA MET A 94 -13.84 13.97 -1.65
C MET A 94 -14.99 14.61 -2.44
N TYR A 95 -14.70 15.51 -3.39
CA TYR A 95 -15.72 16.11 -4.24
C TYR A 95 -16.33 15.09 -5.20
N ALA A 96 -15.53 14.17 -5.77
CA ALA A 96 -16.04 13.10 -6.63
C ALA A 96 -17.04 12.21 -5.87
N ILE A 97 -16.72 11.83 -4.64
CA ILE A 97 -17.63 11.06 -3.77
C ILE A 97 -18.91 11.87 -3.46
N LEU A 98 -18.77 13.14 -3.10
CA LEU A 98 -19.91 14.00 -2.80
C LEU A 98 -20.85 14.14 -4.01
N ILE A 99 -20.32 14.34 -5.20
CA ILE A 99 -21.09 14.41 -6.44
C ILE A 99 -21.85 13.10 -6.69
N MET A 100 -21.19 11.94 -6.52
CA MET A 100 -21.85 10.63 -6.66
C MET A 100 -23.03 10.47 -5.70
N ILE A 101 -22.85 10.86 -4.43
CA ILE A 101 -23.92 10.79 -3.42
C ILE A 101 -25.10 11.70 -3.81
N VAL A 102 -24.83 12.90 -4.28
CA VAL A 102 -25.86 13.87 -4.71
C VAL A 102 -26.63 13.34 -5.92
N VAL A 103 -25.92 12.80 -6.92
CA VAL A 103 -26.52 12.24 -8.16
C VAL A 103 -27.39 11.02 -7.84
N ASP A 104 -26.96 10.17 -6.91
CA ASP A 104 -27.74 9.02 -6.42
C ASP A 104 -29.06 9.48 -5.78
N LYS A 105 -29.02 10.52 -4.93
CA LYS A 105 -30.23 11.07 -4.27
C LYS A 105 -31.21 11.74 -5.23
N LEU A 106 -30.73 12.22 -6.38
CA LEU A 106 -31.59 12.70 -7.45
C LEU A 106 -32.29 11.57 -8.22
N GLY A 107 -31.90 10.31 -7.99
CA GLY A 107 -32.52 9.13 -8.60
C GLY A 107 -31.82 8.64 -9.88
N PHE A 108 -30.63 9.14 -10.19
CA PHE A 108 -29.83 8.61 -11.30
C PHE A 108 -29.11 7.33 -10.89
N GLN A 109 -29.04 6.37 -11.79
CA GLN A 109 -28.25 5.15 -11.57
C GLN A 109 -26.75 5.48 -11.57
N THR A 110 -26.14 5.42 -10.39
CA THR A 110 -24.70 5.69 -10.20
C THR A 110 -23.82 4.45 -10.35
N THR A 111 -24.42 3.27 -10.58
CA THR A 111 -23.70 1.98 -10.68
C THR A 111 -22.59 2.00 -11.74
N SER A 112 -22.87 2.56 -12.93
CA SER A 112 -21.86 2.66 -14.00
C SER A 112 -20.71 3.60 -13.61
N LEU A 113 -21.00 4.70 -12.95
CA LEU A 113 -19.98 5.63 -12.44
C LEU A 113 -19.14 4.96 -11.35
N LEU A 114 -19.78 4.23 -10.42
CA LEU A 114 -19.09 3.49 -9.37
C LEU A 114 -18.14 2.43 -9.94
N THR A 115 -18.58 1.71 -11.00
CA THR A 115 -17.75 0.74 -11.70
C THR A 115 -16.54 1.42 -12.37
N LEU A 116 -16.76 2.57 -13.01
CA LEU A 116 -15.69 3.35 -13.65
C LEU A 116 -14.67 3.85 -12.59
N PHE A 117 -15.14 4.42 -11.49
CA PHE A 117 -14.25 4.86 -10.41
C PHE A 117 -13.54 3.69 -9.73
N GLY A 118 -14.22 2.54 -9.57
CA GLY A 118 -13.63 1.32 -9.02
C GLY A 118 -12.49 0.78 -9.88
N SER A 119 -12.69 0.72 -11.21
CA SER A 119 -11.65 0.28 -12.14
C SER A 119 -10.47 1.25 -12.20
N ALA A 120 -10.73 2.56 -12.17
CA ALA A 120 -9.69 3.58 -12.10
C ALA A 120 -8.89 3.49 -10.79
N ALA A 121 -9.57 3.30 -9.66
CA ALA A 121 -8.93 3.12 -8.36
C ALA A 121 -8.06 1.86 -8.30
N LEU A 122 -8.53 0.76 -8.92
CA LEU A 122 -7.75 -0.48 -9.04
C LEU A 122 -6.47 -0.23 -9.87
N ALA A 123 -6.58 0.44 -11.02
CA ALA A 123 -5.43 0.75 -11.87
C ALA A 123 -4.40 1.63 -11.13
N ILE A 124 -4.85 2.66 -10.40
CA ILE A 124 -3.99 3.50 -9.57
C ILE A 124 -3.35 2.69 -8.45
N GLY A 125 -4.15 1.84 -7.77
CA GLY A 125 -3.65 0.97 -6.69
C GLY A 125 -2.55 0.02 -7.17
N MET A 126 -2.72 -0.60 -8.33
CA MET A 126 -1.70 -1.45 -8.96
C MET A 126 -0.44 -0.65 -9.32
N SER A 127 -0.59 0.57 -9.84
CA SER A 127 0.55 1.44 -10.16
C SER A 127 1.34 1.85 -8.91
N LEU A 128 0.69 2.03 -7.78
CA LEU A 128 1.29 2.42 -6.50
C LEU A 128 1.69 1.24 -5.60
N GLN A 129 1.46 -0.01 -6.05
CA GLN A 129 1.69 -1.22 -5.26
C GLN A 129 3.10 -1.29 -4.65
N GLY A 130 4.13 -0.95 -5.43
CA GLY A 130 5.52 -0.95 -4.94
C GLY A 130 5.76 0.07 -3.83
N SER A 131 5.23 1.28 -3.97
CA SER A 131 5.35 2.33 -2.95
C SER A 131 4.61 1.96 -1.67
N LEU A 132 3.40 1.39 -1.80
CA LEU A 132 2.61 0.93 -0.66
C LEU A 132 3.27 -0.24 0.08
N SER A 133 3.88 -1.17 -0.66
CA SER A 133 4.68 -2.26 -0.10
C SER A 133 5.88 -1.74 0.70
N ASN A 134 6.59 -0.73 0.18
CA ASN A 134 7.71 -0.11 0.88
C ASN A 134 7.26 0.64 2.13
N PHE A 135 6.14 1.33 2.07
CA PHE A 135 5.55 2.00 3.23
C PHE A 135 5.18 1.01 4.33
N ALA A 136 4.47 -0.07 3.98
CA ALA A 136 4.10 -1.12 4.91
C ALA A 136 5.35 -1.80 5.51
N GLY A 137 6.36 -2.12 4.68
CA GLY A 137 7.63 -2.68 5.11
C GLY A 137 8.37 -1.77 6.10
N GLY A 138 8.38 -0.45 5.85
CA GLY A 138 8.96 0.53 6.77
C GLY A 138 8.27 0.54 8.13
N ILE A 139 6.95 0.50 8.16
CA ILE A 139 6.16 0.40 9.41
C ILE A 139 6.50 -0.90 10.15
N LEU A 140 6.53 -2.04 9.44
CA LEU A 140 6.87 -3.34 10.05
C LEU A 140 8.27 -3.33 10.68
N ILE A 141 9.26 -2.78 9.98
CA ILE A 141 10.64 -2.65 10.48
C ILE A 141 10.67 -1.78 11.75
N LEU A 142 9.95 -0.66 11.78
CA LEU A 142 9.91 0.25 12.92
C LEU A 142 9.19 -0.35 14.14
N ILE A 143 8.16 -1.18 13.93
CA ILE A 143 7.39 -1.84 15.00
C ILE A 143 8.16 -3.03 15.55
N PHE A 144 8.56 -3.97 14.72
CA PHE A 144 9.20 -5.23 15.13
C PHE A 144 10.68 -5.09 15.40
N LYS A 145 11.34 -4.07 14.84
CA LYS A 145 12.76 -3.73 15.04
C LYS A 145 13.70 -4.94 14.88
N PRO A 146 13.65 -5.67 13.76
CA PRO A 146 14.59 -6.76 13.49
C PRO A 146 16.05 -6.26 13.47
N PHE A 147 16.24 -4.98 13.23
CA PHE A 147 17.49 -4.24 13.36
C PHE A 147 17.19 -2.78 13.74
N LYS A 148 18.19 -2.06 14.20
CA LYS A 148 18.10 -0.67 14.65
C LYS A 148 19.14 0.20 13.93
N GLY A 149 18.99 1.52 14.03
CA GLY A 149 20.05 2.44 13.62
C GLY A 149 21.33 2.15 14.39
N GLY A 150 22.44 2.01 13.68
CA GLY A 150 23.73 1.63 14.21
C GLY A 150 24.10 0.15 14.04
N ASP A 151 23.14 -0.74 13.81
CA ASP A 151 23.42 -2.16 13.57
C ASP A 151 24.10 -2.37 12.22
N TYR A 152 25.06 -3.30 12.16
CA TYR A 152 25.61 -3.77 10.90
C TYR A 152 24.78 -4.94 10.40
N ILE A 153 24.20 -4.81 9.21
CA ILE A 153 23.35 -5.83 8.60
C ILE A 153 23.86 -6.27 7.24
N ILE A 154 23.56 -7.53 6.89
CA ILE A 154 23.83 -8.10 5.58
C ILE A 154 22.51 -8.56 4.99
N VAL A 155 22.21 -8.11 3.77
CA VAL A 155 20.98 -8.42 3.02
C VAL A 155 21.31 -8.78 1.59
N GLY A 156 21.32 -10.07 1.27
CA GLY A 156 21.79 -10.56 -0.02
C GLY A 156 23.25 -10.19 -0.25
N THR A 157 23.52 -9.40 -1.29
CA THR A 157 24.87 -8.90 -1.64
C THR A 157 25.20 -7.55 -1.00
N ASN A 158 24.22 -6.91 -0.34
CA ASN A 158 24.42 -5.60 0.27
C ASN A 158 24.71 -5.76 1.75
N GLU A 159 25.70 -5.02 2.24
CA GLU A 159 26.05 -4.98 3.65
C GLU A 159 26.43 -3.57 4.08
N GLY A 160 26.26 -3.27 5.36
CA GLY A 160 26.64 -1.99 5.93
C GLY A 160 25.96 -1.67 7.25
N THR A 161 26.36 -0.56 7.85
CA THR A 161 25.78 -0.04 9.07
C THR A 161 24.49 0.73 8.75
N VAL A 162 23.41 0.45 9.44
CA VAL A 162 22.12 1.15 9.32
C VAL A 162 22.29 2.60 9.79
N LYS A 163 22.22 3.55 8.86
CA LYS A 163 22.29 4.98 9.16
C LYS A 163 20.94 5.54 9.59
N SER A 164 19.89 5.21 8.83
CA SER A 164 18.52 5.65 9.11
C SER A 164 17.51 4.68 8.50
N ILE A 165 16.36 4.57 9.14
CA ILE A 165 15.17 3.88 8.63
C ILE A 165 14.16 4.97 8.30
N GLU A 166 13.92 5.18 6.99
CA GLU A 166 12.99 6.17 6.46
C GLU A 166 11.66 5.49 6.11
N ILE A 167 10.67 6.25 5.69
CA ILE A 167 9.32 5.74 5.44
C ILE A 167 9.31 4.64 4.35
N LEU A 168 10.06 4.83 3.26
CA LEU A 168 10.07 3.93 2.11
C LEU A 168 11.37 3.14 1.97
N TYR A 169 12.48 3.64 2.52
CA TYR A 169 13.82 3.11 2.33
C TYR A 169 14.58 3.07 3.65
N THR A 170 15.46 2.08 3.78
CA THR A 170 16.49 2.04 4.83
C THR A 170 17.83 2.37 4.20
N ARG A 171 18.59 3.26 4.83
CA ARG A 171 19.92 3.69 4.39
C ARG A 171 20.99 2.94 5.14
N LEU A 172 21.88 2.28 4.42
CA LEU A 172 23.09 1.67 4.95
C LEU A 172 24.30 2.50 4.54
N VAL A 173 25.34 2.46 5.35
CA VAL A 173 26.68 2.97 5.03
C VAL A 173 27.62 1.78 5.04
N THR A 174 28.27 1.52 3.90
CA THR A 174 29.26 0.45 3.76
C THR A 174 30.59 0.84 4.42
N ILE A 175 31.49 -0.13 4.61
CA ILE A 175 32.82 0.11 5.19
C ILE A 175 33.69 1.04 4.36
N ASP A 176 33.46 1.11 3.03
CA ASP A 176 34.11 2.04 2.11
C ASP A 176 33.34 3.37 1.96
N ASN A 177 32.45 3.68 2.93
CA ASN A 177 31.69 4.92 3.06
C ASN A 177 30.72 5.22 1.91
N LYS A 178 30.23 4.20 1.22
CA LYS A 178 29.16 4.33 0.22
C LYS A 178 27.79 4.24 0.91
N VAL A 179 26.81 4.91 0.33
CA VAL A 179 25.42 4.83 0.81
C VAL A 179 24.64 3.86 -0.07
N VAL A 180 24.07 2.83 0.56
CA VAL A 180 23.16 1.88 -0.09
C VAL A 180 21.75 2.18 0.41
N MET A 181 20.81 2.37 -0.51
CA MET A 181 19.39 2.59 -0.19
C MET A 181 18.60 1.32 -0.52
N LEU A 182 18.07 0.67 0.50
CA LEU A 182 17.28 -0.55 0.35
C LEU A 182 15.80 -0.25 0.50
N PRO A 183 14.93 -0.67 -0.46
CA PRO A 183 13.49 -0.53 -0.34
C PRO A 183 12.97 -1.35 0.85
N ASN A 184 12.20 -0.72 1.74
CA ASN A 184 11.72 -1.36 2.97
C ASN A 184 10.82 -2.57 2.72
N GLY A 185 10.03 -2.56 1.63
CA GLY A 185 9.18 -3.70 1.24
C GLY A 185 10.00 -4.95 0.90
N SER A 186 11.12 -4.79 0.18
CA SER A 186 12.04 -5.89 -0.08
C SER A 186 12.75 -6.32 1.20
N LEU A 187 13.19 -5.36 2.01
CA LEU A 187 13.95 -5.60 3.22
C LEU A 187 13.11 -6.37 4.26
N SER A 188 11.85 -5.99 4.48
CA SER A 188 10.96 -6.66 5.44
C SER A 188 10.60 -8.10 5.04
N ASN A 189 10.73 -8.46 3.76
CA ASN A 189 10.42 -9.78 3.24
C ASN A 189 11.68 -10.64 2.92
N SER A 190 12.87 -10.10 3.19
CA SER A 190 14.12 -10.81 2.94
C SER A 190 14.72 -11.41 4.21
N SER A 191 15.64 -12.37 4.03
CA SER A 191 16.50 -12.82 5.11
C SER A 191 17.51 -11.74 5.43
N ILE A 192 17.64 -11.39 6.70
CA ILE A 192 18.55 -10.36 7.20
C ILE A 192 19.49 -11.01 8.20
N VAL A 193 20.79 -10.85 7.98
CA VAL A 193 21.80 -11.19 8.98
C VAL A 193 22.13 -9.91 9.74
N ASN A 194 21.70 -9.83 11.00
CA ASN A 194 22.06 -8.71 11.88
C ASN A 194 23.29 -9.08 12.71
N VAL A 195 24.44 -8.52 12.33
CA VAL A 195 25.74 -8.79 12.96
C VAL A 195 25.88 -8.05 14.29
N GLY A 196 25.12 -6.98 14.49
CA GLY A 196 25.15 -6.15 15.70
C GLY A 196 24.09 -6.49 16.75
N ALA A 197 23.19 -7.46 16.49
CA ALA A 197 22.08 -7.77 17.41
C ALA A 197 22.53 -8.45 18.69
N GLU A 198 23.55 -9.31 18.60
CA GLU A 198 24.10 -10.05 19.74
C GLU A 198 25.38 -9.39 20.25
N ASN A 199 25.59 -9.42 21.56
CA ASN A 199 26.74 -8.79 22.21
C ASN A 199 28.05 -9.56 21.99
N THR A 200 27.96 -10.78 21.49
CA THR A 200 29.11 -11.68 21.30
C THR A 200 29.05 -12.31 19.91
N ARG A 201 30.21 -12.53 19.33
CA ARG A 201 30.36 -13.14 18.02
C ARG A 201 31.53 -14.09 17.96
N ARG A 202 31.40 -15.22 17.25
CA ARG A 202 32.52 -16.09 16.94
C ARG A 202 33.40 -15.44 15.87
N ILE A 203 34.68 -15.52 16.07
CA ILE A 203 35.69 -15.07 15.09
C ILE A 203 36.47 -16.31 14.64
N ASP A 204 36.48 -16.56 13.35
CA ASP A 204 37.20 -17.67 12.75
C ASP A 204 38.47 -17.11 12.05
N ILE A 205 39.65 -17.44 12.57
CA ILE A 205 40.92 -16.97 12.01
C ILE A 205 41.67 -18.16 11.42
N GLN A 206 42.16 -18.00 10.20
CA GLN A 206 42.94 -19.03 9.52
C GLN A 206 44.43 -18.62 9.50
N ILE A 207 45.30 -19.55 9.86
CA ILE A 207 46.74 -19.34 9.95
C ILE A 207 47.44 -20.48 9.23
N GLY A 208 48.23 -20.16 8.19
CA GLY A 208 49.04 -21.13 7.47
C GLY A 208 50.39 -21.37 8.16
N ILE A 209 50.76 -22.63 8.37
CA ILE A 209 52.09 -23.03 8.83
C ILE A 209 52.79 -23.93 7.79
N GLY A 210 54.08 -23.88 7.71
CA GLY A 210 54.83 -24.75 6.78
C GLY A 210 54.75 -26.23 7.17
N TYR A 211 54.84 -27.12 6.19
CA TYR A 211 54.82 -28.56 6.41
C TYR A 211 55.92 -29.10 7.32
N SER A 212 57.04 -28.36 7.43
CA SER A 212 58.13 -28.68 8.34
C SER A 212 57.87 -28.22 9.78
N SER A 213 56.81 -27.52 10.06
CA SER A 213 56.46 -26.98 11.38
C SER A 213 55.85 -28.05 12.27
N ASP A 214 56.12 -27.95 13.59
CA ASP A 214 55.49 -28.79 14.62
C ASP A 214 54.06 -28.34 14.85
N ILE A 215 53.09 -29.09 14.31
CA ILE A 215 51.65 -28.78 14.42
C ILE A 215 51.17 -28.73 15.89
N PRO A 216 51.49 -29.71 16.79
CA PRO A 216 51.17 -29.64 18.19
C PRO A 216 51.66 -28.39 18.89
N LYS A 217 52.90 -27.99 18.61
CA LYS A 217 53.50 -26.77 19.16
C LYS A 217 52.82 -25.51 18.64
N ALA A 218 52.49 -25.45 17.36
CA ALA A 218 51.77 -24.33 16.75
C ALA A 218 50.38 -24.17 17.39
N LYS A 219 49.64 -25.27 17.59
CA LYS A 219 48.34 -25.24 18.27
C LYS A 219 48.42 -24.69 19.69
N LYS A 220 49.38 -25.18 20.50
CA LYS A 220 49.59 -24.68 21.86
C LYS A 220 49.93 -23.19 21.89
N LEU A 221 50.74 -22.70 20.96
CA LEU A 221 51.08 -21.28 20.86
C LEU A 221 49.82 -20.43 20.54
N LEU A 222 48.99 -20.91 19.61
CA LEU A 222 47.76 -20.23 19.25
C LEU A 222 46.77 -20.19 20.44
N GLU A 223 46.60 -21.30 21.17
CA GLU A 223 45.78 -21.35 22.36
C GLU A 223 46.30 -20.38 23.45
N GLN A 224 47.63 -20.28 23.63
CA GLN A 224 48.22 -19.33 24.58
C GLN A 224 47.97 -17.88 24.19
N VAL A 225 48.12 -17.53 22.89
CA VAL A 225 47.85 -16.18 22.36
C VAL A 225 46.39 -15.83 22.58
N ILE A 226 45.47 -16.72 22.18
CA ILE A 226 44.04 -16.51 22.29
C ILE A 226 43.65 -16.30 23.77
N ASN A 227 44.18 -17.14 24.68
CA ASN A 227 43.91 -17.03 26.12
C ASN A 227 44.49 -15.76 26.75
N SER A 228 45.51 -15.15 26.17
CA SER A 228 46.09 -13.90 26.65
C SER A 228 45.29 -12.66 26.28
N GLU A 229 44.44 -12.73 25.21
CA GLU A 229 43.64 -11.61 24.74
C GLU A 229 42.47 -11.28 25.70
N LYS A 230 42.31 -9.99 26.01
CA LYS A 230 41.31 -9.51 27.00
C LYS A 230 39.89 -9.54 26.50
N GLY A 231 39.69 -9.47 25.16
CA GLY A 231 38.37 -9.40 24.54
C GLY A 231 37.71 -10.76 24.29
N ILE A 232 38.41 -11.86 24.60
CA ILE A 232 37.92 -13.22 24.36
C ILE A 232 37.18 -13.76 25.55
N LEU A 233 36.00 -14.34 25.32
CA LEU A 233 35.20 -15.01 26.35
C LEU A 233 35.84 -16.37 26.68
N LYS A 234 36.34 -16.51 27.91
CA LYS A 234 37.03 -17.72 28.40
C LYS A 234 36.10 -18.82 28.91
N ASP A 235 34.81 -18.49 29.04
CA ASP A 235 33.72 -19.40 29.39
C ASP A 235 33.16 -20.18 28.21
N LYS A 236 33.64 -19.87 27.00
CA LYS A 236 33.30 -20.54 25.74
C LYS A 236 34.44 -21.42 25.27
N ASP A 237 34.09 -22.49 24.51
CA ASP A 237 35.07 -23.40 23.96
C ASP A 237 35.95 -22.70 22.93
N ILE A 238 37.25 -22.71 23.16
CA ILE A 238 38.25 -22.25 22.19
C ILE A 238 38.73 -23.46 21.41
N LEU A 239 38.55 -23.46 20.12
CA LEU A 239 38.92 -24.58 19.24
C LEU A 239 40.06 -24.17 18.34
N VAL A 240 41.16 -24.96 18.37
CA VAL A 240 42.29 -24.83 17.42
C VAL A 240 42.45 -26.14 16.65
N VAL A 241 42.12 -26.15 15.39
CA VAL A 241 42.08 -27.36 14.54
C VAL A 241 42.86 -27.20 13.27
N VAL A 242 43.27 -28.32 12.66
CA VAL A 242 43.73 -28.33 11.27
C VAL A 242 42.49 -28.25 10.39
N LYS A 243 42.39 -27.21 9.58
CA LYS A 243 41.31 -27.01 8.63
C LYS A 243 41.54 -27.73 7.30
N SER A 244 42.71 -27.54 6.75
CA SER A 244 43.06 -28.10 5.43
C SER A 244 44.59 -28.31 5.31
N LEU A 245 44.96 -29.20 4.41
CA LEU A 245 46.31 -29.38 3.93
C LEU A 245 46.34 -28.79 2.51
N ASP A 246 46.92 -27.60 2.37
CA ASP A 246 46.95 -26.85 1.13
C ASP A 246 48.28 -27.13 0.38
N GLU A 247 48.45 -26.68 -0.86
CA GLU A 247 49.62 -27.00 -1.68
C GLU A 247 50.97 -26.61 -1.04
N SER A 248 51.00 -25.52 -0.27
CA SER A 248 52.25 -24.98 0.31
C SER A 248 52.24 -24.86 1.83
N CYS A 249 51.11 -25.09 2.50
CA CYS A 249 50.96 -24.93 3.94
C CYS A 249 49.92 -25.83 4.54
N VAL A 250 49.98 -26.01 5.86
CA VAL A 250 48.92 -26.59 6.70
C VAL A 250 48.13 -25.44 7.30
N THR A 251 46.86 -25.31 6.93
CA THR A 251 46.01 -24.26 7.47
C THR A 251 45.39 -24.69 8.78
N LEU A 252 45.74 -23.98 9.86
CA LEU A 252 45.07 -24.05 11.17
C LEU A 252 43.94 -23.07 11.22
N GLU A 253 42.83 -23.46 11.86
CA GLU A 253 41.69 -22.57 12.11
C GLU A 253 41.48 -22.48 13.60
N THR A 254 41.33 -21.22 14.09
CA THR A 254 40.95 -20.94 15.47
C THR A 254 39.51 -20.42 15.48
N ARG A 255 38.72 -20.88 16.43
CA ARG A 255 37.32 -20.47 16.57
C ARG A 255 37.03 -20.04 17.99
#